data_0c5c65ec1d3bdc77765921887bd6d16f
#
_entry.id   0c5c65ec1d3bdc77765921887bd6d16f
#
_cell.length_a   1.000
_cell.length_b   1.000
_cell.length_c   1.000
_cell.angle_alpha   90.00
_cell.angle_beta   90.00
_cell.angle_gamma   90.00
#
_symmetry.space_group_name_H-M   'P 1'
#
loop_
_entity.id
_entity.type
_entity.pdbx_description
1 polymer ?
#
loop_
_entity_poly.entity_id
_entity_poly.type
_entity_poly.pdbx_seq_one_letter_code
_entity_poly.pdbx_strand_id
1 'polypeptide(L)'
;LGASEGRTLIESQESDLLAYMAHRHAATRATTANRRLTVFKRFFRWALREHLIAADPTLRLTAAKQPLRVPKALSEGQVESLIAAPDTDTALGCRDRAMLELLYASGLRVSELVSLKTVHVSLDEGALRVMGKGAKERLVPFGAQAHEWIRRYVSGARADILQGRASDALFVTGRGGPMTRQAFWLLIKRYARVAGVDAPLSPHTLRHAFATHLLNHGADLRAVQMLLGHADISTTTIYTHVARERLRQLHAQHHPRG
;
A
#
# COMPACT_ATOMS: atom_id res chain seq x y z
N LEU A 1 31.76 -1.14 -1.78
CA LEU A 1 32.73 -2.22 -2.08
C LEU A 1 34.01 -1.71 -2.75
N GLY A 2 34.06 -0.52 -3.30
CA GLY A 2 35.20 0.00 -4.03
C GLY A 2 36.33 0.63 -3.21
N ALA A 3 36.38 0.49 -1.89
CA ALA A 3 37.34 1.26 -1.09
C ALA A 3 38.47 0.43 -0.46
N SER A 4 38.43 -0.89 -0.49
CA SER A 4 39.46 -1.63 0.27
C SER A 4 40.56 -2.32 -0.55
N GLU A 5 40.42 -2.54 -1.87
CA GLU A 5 41.52 -3.19 -2.67
C GLU A 5 41.41 -2.93 -4.19
N GLY A 6 40.65 -1.96 -4.66
CA GLY A 6 40.58 -1.66 -6.12
C GLY A 6 39.83 -2.71 -6.96
N ARG A 7 39.20 -3.72 -6.34
CA ARG A 7 38.43 -4.74 -7.05
C ARG A 7 37.07 -4.24 -7.43
N THR A 8 36.59 -4.63 -8.60
CA THR A 8 35.19 -4.38 -9.01
C THR A 8 34.22 -5.30 -8.27
N LEU A 9 32.92 -4.97 -8.30
CA LEU A 9 31.89 -5.80 -7.67
C LEU A 9 31.89 -7.24 -8.25
N ILE A 10 32.19 -7.39 -9.54
CA ILE A 10 32.17 -8.68 -10.22
C ILE A 10 33.35 -9.58 -9.80
N GLU A 11 34.47 -8.98 -9.37
CA GLU A 11 35.64 -9.67 -8.87
C GLU A 11 35.61 -9.96 -7.39
N SER A 12 34.52 -9.52 -6.70
CA SER A 12 34.38 -9.69 -5.25
C SER A 12 34.20 -11.17 -4.88
N GLN A 13 34.92 -11.58 -3.86
CA GLN A 13 34.85 -12.91 -3.26
C GLN A 13 33.90 -12.94 -2.05
N GLU A 14 33.62 -14.14 -1.53
CA GLU A 14 32.79 -14.33 -0.34
C GLU A 14 33.29 -13.50 0.85
N SER A 15 34.62 -13.47 1.09
CA SER A 15 35.26 -12.69 2.14
C SER A 15 34.97 -11.18 2.05
N ASP A 16 35.01 -10.62 0.82
CA ASP A 16 34.76 -9.19 0.59
C ASP A 16 33.30 -8.82 0.91
N LEU A 17 32.36 -9.69 0.53
CA LEU A 17 30.95 -9.51 0.82
C LEU A 17 30.66 -9.65 2.32
N LEU A 18 31.31 -10.61 3.00
CA LEU A 18 31.21 -10.76 4.45
C LEU A 18 31.77 -9.55 5.18
N ALA A 19 32.95 -9.07 4.81
CA ALA A 19 33.56 -7.87 5.39
C ALA A 19 32.67 -6.63 5.21
N TYR A 20 32.11 -6.43 4.00
CA TYR A 20 31.16 -5.36 3.73
C TYR A 20 29.90 -5.48 4.59
N MET A 21 29.33 -6.67 4.69
CA MET A 21 28.12 -6.91 5.49
C MET A 21 28.41 -6.68 6.96
N ALA A 22 29.56 -7.15 7.49
CA ALA A 22 29.98 -6.95 8.88
C ALA A 22 30.21 -5.48 9.21
N HIS A 23 30.93 -4.74 8.36
CA HIS A 23 31.18 -3.31 8.53
C HIS A 23 29.86 -2.50 8.62
N ARG A 24 28.87 -2.90 7.84
CA ARG A 24 27.56 -2.23 7.83
C ARG A 24 26.58 -2.78 8.88
N HIS A 25 26.90 -3.89 9.55
CA HIS A 25 25.99 -4.54 10.51
C HIS A 25 25.77 -3.67 11.74
N ALA A 26 26.80 -3.04 12.26
CA ALA A 26 26.73 -2.17 13.46
C ALA A 26 25.76 -0.98 13.31
N ALA A 27 25.54 -0.52 12.06
CA ALA A 27 24.70 0.65 11.75
C ALA A 27 23.36 0.30 11.10
N THR A 28 23.03 -0.99 10.89
CA THR A 28 21.85 -1.37 10.06
C THR A 28 20.99 -2.46 10.69
N ARG A 29 19.67 -2.28 10.59
CA ARG A 29 18.68 -3.29 11.01
C ARG A 29 18.82 -4.56 10.17
N ALA A 30 18.57 -5.75 10.76
CA ALA A 30 18.61 -7.05 10.09
C ALA A 30 17.80 -7.10 8.77
N THR A 31 16.65 -6.42 8.72
CA THR A 31 15.82 -6.29 7.51
C THR A 31 16.56 -5.63 6.35
N THR A 32 17.32 -4.57 6.64
CA THR A 32 18.11 -3.86 5.63
C THR A 32 19.32 -4.70 5.18
N ALA A 33 19.97 -5.40 6.12
CA ALA A 33 21.06 -6.32 5.81
C ALA A 33 20.57 -7.45 4.89
N ASN A 34 19.43 -8.07 5.20
CA ASN A 34 18.84 -9.14 4.39
C ASN A 34 18.41 -8.65 2.99
N ARG A 35 17.92 -7.41 2.89
CA ARG A 35 17.61 -6.81 1.57
C ARG A 35 18.86 -6.64 0.72
N ARG A 36 19.98 -6.18 1.30
CA ARG A 36 21.27 -6.08 0.61
C ARG A 36 21.75 -7.45 0.14
N LEU A 37 21.71 -8.45 1.02
CA LEU A 37 22.05 -9.82 0.66
C LEU A 37 21.20 -10.34 -0.50
N THR A 38 19.91 -10.05 -0.52
CA THR A 38 19.03 -10.42 -1.64
C THR A 38 19.45 -9.75 -2.94
N VAL A 39 19.90 -8.49 -2.89
CA VAL A 39 20.41 -7.79 -4.09
C VAL A 39 21.71 -8.44 -4.57
N PHE A 40 22.65 -8.75 -3.67
CA PHE A 40 23.87 -9.44 -4.04
C PHE A 40 23.58 -10.82 -4.65
N LYS A 41 22.74 -11.65 -4.03
CA LYS A 41 22.33 -12.95 -4.57
C LYS A 41 21.71 -12.85 -5.96
N ARG A 42 20.91 -11.81 -6.23
CA ARG A 42 20.33 -11.58 -7.56
C ARG A 42 21.40 -11.18 -8.59
N PHE A 43 22.29 -10.28 -8.20
CA PHE A 43 23.37 -9.80 -9.07
C PHE A 43 24.33 -10.94 -9.45
N PHE A 44 24.87 -11.69 -8.47
CA PHE A 44 25.82 -12.74 -8.73
C PHE A 44 25.21 -13.95 -9.45
N ARG A 45 23.93 -14.27 -9.18
CA ARG A 45 23.18 -15.27 -9.94
C ARG A 45 23.01 -14.84 -11.42
N TRP A 46 22.75 -13.56 -11.67
CA TRP A 46 22.75 -13.01 -13.02
C TRP A 46 24.14 -13.09 -13.66
N ALA A 47 25.20 -12.66 -12.98
CA ALA A 47 26.57 -12.70 -13.47
C ALA A 47 27.04 -14.13 -13.81
N LEU A 48 26.65 -15.12 -12.98
CA LEU A 48 26.93 -16.52 -13.25
C LEU A 48 26.21 -17.02 -14.51
N ARG A 49 24.95 -16.64 -14.70
CA ARG A 49 24.16 -16.99 -15.89
C ARG A 49 24.72 -16.38 -17.17
N GLU A 50 25.25 -15.15 -17.10
CA GLU A 50 25.89 -14.47 -18.22
C GLU A 50 27.37 -14.87 -18.40
N HIS A 51 27.85 -15.90 -17.69
CA HIS A 51 29.22 -16.40 -17.73
C HIS A 51 30.29 -15.34 -17.39
N LEU A 52 29.96 -14.28 -16.67
CA LEU A 52 30.89 -13.24 -16.21
C LEU A 52 31.72 -13.68 -15.00
N ILE A 53 31.28 -14.70 -14.28
CA ILE A 53 31.96 -15.32 -13.15
C ILE A 53 31.83 -16.84 -13.24
N ALA A 54 32.83 -17.55 -12.68
CA ALA A 54 32.82 -19.02 -12.65
C ALA A 54 32.04 -19.62 -11.47
N ALA A 55 31.89 -18.87 -10.36
CA ALA A 55 31.21 -19.30 -9.17
C ALA A 55 30.48 -18.13 -8.48
N ASP A 56 29.34 -18.43 -7.84
CA ASP A 56 28.57 -17.42 -7.10
C ASP A 56 29.12 -17.26 -5.67
N PRO A 57 29.74 -16.12 -5.31
CA PRO A 57 30.32 -15.90 -3.99
C PRO A 57 29.26 -15.72 -2.88
N THR A 58 27.98 -15.69 -3.22
CA THR A 58 26.89 -15.49 -2.25
C THR A 58 26.26 -16.80 -1.76
N LEU A 59 26.68 -17.96 -2.28
CA LEU A 59 26.04 -19.25 -1.98
C LEU A 59 25.99 -19.56 -0.48
N ARG A 60 27.09 -19.32 0.24
CA ARG A 60 27.20 -19.60 1.68
C ARG A 60 26.69 -18.48 2.58
N LEU A 61 26.37 -17.31 2.00
CA LEU A 61 25.87 -16.20 2.78
C LEU A 61 24.44 -16.45 3.26
N THR A 62 24.26 -16.46 4.56
CA THR A 62 22.95 -16.68 5.20
C THR A 62 22.32 -15.36 5.64
N ALA A 63 20.99 -15.32 5.59
CA ALA A 63 20.24 -14.17 6.08
C ALA A 63 20.32 -14.07 7.60
N ALA A 64 20.46 -12.86 8.13
CA ALA A 64 20.38 -12.62 9.56
C ALA A 64 19.00 -13.05 10.11
N LYS A 65 19.00 -13.79 11.22
CA LYS A 65 17.76 -14.16 11.90
C LYS A 65 16.99 -12.91 12.30
N GLN A 66 15.73 -12.87 11.92
CA GLN A 66 14.83 -11.79 12.30
C GLN A 66 13.84 -12.34 13.33
N PRO A 67 13.58 -11.64 14.43
CA PRO A 67 12.46 -12.00 15.28
C PRO A 67 11.17 -11.90 14.47
N LEU A 68 10.30 -12.90 14.61
CA LEU A 68 9.00 -12.90 13.97
C LEU A 68 8.19 -11.74 14.55
N ARG A 69 8.19 -10.61 13.87
CA ARG A 69 7.31 -9.50 14.21
C ARG A 69 5.97 -9.78 13.57
N VAL A 70 5.02 -10.27 14.34
CA VAL A 70 3.62 -10.22 13.94
C VAL A 70 3.24 -8.73 13.95
N PRO A 71 2.94 -8.11 12.80
CA PRO A 71 2.48 -6.74 12.76
C PRO A 71 1.20 -6.67 13.59
N LYS A 72 1.16 -5.86 14.63
CA LYS A 72 -0.10 -5.56 15.31
C LYS A 72 -0.95 -4.74 14.34
N ALA A 73 -2.06 -5.31 13.89
CA ALA A 73 -3.07 -4.55 13.17
C ALA A 73 -3.63 -3.46 14.11
N LEU A 74 -4.02 -2.33 13.55
CA LEU A 74 -4.79 -1.34 14.31
C LEU A 74 -6.11 -1.98 14.74
N SER A 75 -6.59 -1.68 15.92
CA SER A 75 -7.95 -2.01 16.32
C SER A 75 -8.97 -1.17 15.52
N GLU A 76 -10.21 -1.64 15.43
CA GLU A 76 -11.28 -0.89 14.77
C GLU A 76 -11.45 0.49 15.38
N GLY A 77 -11.45 0.62 16.71
CA GLY A 77 -11.53 1.90 17.38
C GLY A 77 -10.37 2.85 17.06
N GLN A 78 -9.13 2.32 16.89
CA GLN A 78 -8.00 3.13 16.45
C GLN A 78 -8.16 3.61 15.00
N VAL A 79 -8.70 2.76 14.13
CA VAL A 79 -9.00 3.14 12.74
C VAL A 79 -10.11 4.19 12.71
N GLU A 80 -11.16 4.02 13.47
CA GLU A 80 -12.26 4.99 13.58
C GLU A 80 -11.77 6.36 14.07
N SER A 81 -10.98 6.38 15.14
CA SER A 81 -10.38 7.62 15.66
C SER A 81 -9.50 8.31 14.61
N LEU A 82 -8.70 7.54 13.87
CA LEU A 82 -7.85 8.06 12.80
C LEU A 82 -8.67 8.67 11.66
N ILE A 83 -9.72 7.97 11.24
CA ILE A 83 -10.59 8.39 10.15
C ILE A 83 -11.43 9.61 10.58
N ALA A 84 -11.82 9.73 11.84
CA ALA A 84 -12.57 10.85 12.37
C ALA A 84 -11.73 12.12 12.61
N ALA A 85 -10.40 12.01 12.63
CA ALA A 85 -9.51 13.10 12.98
C ALA A 85 -9.47 14.31 12.00
N PRO A 86 -9.74 14.18 10.68
CA PRO A 86 -9.81 15.33 9.79
C PRO A 86 -10.96 16.30 10.17
N ASP A 87 -10.67 17.60 10.17
CA ASP A 87 -11.68 18.66 10.30
C ASP A 87 -12.50 18.77 9.01
N THR A 88 -13.68 18.18 9.01
CA THR A 88 -14.54 18.05 7.83
C THR A 88 -15.29 19.33 7.44
N ASP A 89 -15.20 20.40 8.23
CA ASP A 89 -15.74 21.70 7.89
C ASP A 89 -14.84 22.44 6.90
N THR A 90 -13.60 22.00 6.76
CA THR A 90 -12.68 22.49 5.73
C THR A 90 -12.70 21.60 4.48
N ALA A 91 -12.55 22.20 3.30
CA ALA A 91 -12.50 21.45 2.03
C ALA A 91 -11.34 20.42 2.00
N LEU A 92 -10.18 20.79 2.56
CA LEU A 92 -9.04 19.87 2.66
C LEU A 92 -9.29 18.74 3.67
N GLY A 93 -9.96 19.01 4.78
CA GLY A 93 -10.30 17.98 5.76
C GLY A 93 -11.39 17.02 5.23
N CYS A 94 -12.37 17.53 4.49
CA CYS A 94 -13.34 16.68 3.78
C CYS A 94 -12.66 15.75 2.78
N ARG A 95 -11.69 16.24 2.00
CA ARG A 95 -10.84 15.43 1.12
C ARG A 95 -10.10 14.35 1.91
N ASP A 96 -9.44 14.73 3.00
CA ASP A 96 -8.59 13.84 3.80
C ASP A 96 -9.45 12.74 4.44
N ARG A 97 -10.64 13.09 4.92
CA ARG A 97 -11.62 12.12 5.42
C ARG A 97 -12.02 11.14 4.32
N ALA A 98 -12.39 11.61 3.13
CA ALA A 98 -12.76 10.75 2.00
C ALA A 98 -11.62 9.82 1.58
N MET A 99 -10.35 10.30 1.62
CA MET A 99 -9.18 9.46 1.33
C MET A 99 -8.98 8.35 2.37
N LEU A 100 -9.12 8.65 3.65
CA LEU A 100 -8.95 7.67 4.74
C LEU A 100 -10.07 6.62 4.72
N GLU A 101 -11.32 7.06 4.55
CA GLU A 101 -12.49 6.16 4.40
C GLU A 101 -12.29 5.22 3.22
N LEU A 102 -11.96 5.76 2.06
CA LEU A 102 -11.79 4.96 0.87
C LEU A 102 -10.63 3.97 1.00
N LEU A 103 -9.50 4.39 1.57
CA LEU A 103 -8.34 3.50 1.77
C LEU A 103 -8.69 2.32 2.68
N TYR A 104 -9.40 2.60 3.78
CA TYR A 104 -9.79 1.56 4.73
C TYR A 104 -10.90 0.68 4.15
N ALA A 105 -11.93 1.24 3.55
CA ALA A 105 -13.05 0.48 3.00
C ALA A 105 -12.68 -0.41 1.80
N SER A 106 -11.68 -0.03 1.01
CA SER A 106 -11.31 -0.73 -0.22
C SER A 106 -10.01 -1.53 -0.13
N GLY A 107 -9.23 -1.34 0.93
CA GLY A 107 -7.92 -1.94 1.06
C GLY A 107 -6.94 -1.61 -0.07
N LEU A 108 -7.08 -0.48 -0.74
CA LEU A 108 -6.20 -0.04 -1.83
C LEU A 108 -4.74 0.09 -1.40
N ARG A 109 -3.82 -0.06 -2.35
CA ARG A 109 -2.45 0.42 -2.16
C ARG A 109 -2.45 1.96 -2.23
N VAL A 110 -1.56 2.61 -1.48
CA VAL A 110 -1.45 4.08 -1.54
C VAL A 110 -1.20 4.59 -2.95
N SER A 111 -0.37 3.89 -3.72
CA SER A 111 -0.14 4.26 -5.12
C SER A 111 -1.42 4.22 -5.96
N GLU A 112 -2.29 3.26 -5.70
CA GLU A 112 -3.58 3.14 -6.37
C GLU A 112 -4.51 4.29 -5.94
N LEU A 113 -4.64 4.55 -4.63
CA LEU A 113 -5.47 5.62 -4.09
C LEU A 113 -5.10 7.00 -4.67
N VAL A 114 -3.81 7.36 -4.64
CA VAL A 114 -3.37 8.70 -5.09
C VAL A 114 -3.38 8.87 -6.60
N SER A 115 -3.41 7.78 -7.36
CA SER A 115 -3.50 7.80 -8.82
C SER A 115 -4.93 7.68 -9.36
N LEU A 116 -5.94 7.59 -8.48
CA LEU A 116 -7.34 7.55 -8.91
C LEU A 116 -7.70 8.83 -9.65
N LYS A 117 -8.40 8.65 -10.77
CA LYS A 117 -9.05 9.74 -11.51
C LYS A 117 -10.55 9.74 -11.19
N THR A 118 -11.21 10.85 -11.44
CA THR A 118 -12.67 10.95 -11.25
C THR A 118 -13.44 9.91 -12.05
N VAL A 119 -13.00 9.60 -13.28
CA VAL A 119 -13.59 8.58 -14.15
C VAL A 119 -13.43 7.13 -13.66
N HIS A 120 -12.58 6.90 -12.67
CA HIS A 120 -12.37 5.57 -12.08
C HIS A 120 -13.37 5.24 -10.95
N VAL A 121 -14.19 6.19 -10.55
CA VAL A 121 -15.14 6.05 -9.45
C VAL A 121 -16.56 6.01 -10.01
N SER A 122 -17.25 4.91 -9.80
CA SER A 122 -18.68 4.81 -10.04
C SER A 122 -19.41 4.90 -8.70
N LEU A 123 -20.02 6.05 -8.44
CA LEU A 123 -20.84 6.21 -7.22
C LEU A 123 -22.10 5.35 -7.31
N ASP A 124 -22.72 5.25 -8.48
CA ASP A 124 -23.93 4.43 -8.64
C ASP A 124 -23.69 2.95 -8.36
N GLU A 125 -22.51 2.44 -8.77
CA GLU A 125 -22.13 1.06 -8.52
C GLU A 125 -21.45 0.85 -7.17
N GLY A 126 -21.06 1.90 -6.43
CA GLY A 126 -20.26 1.81 -5.21
C GLY A 126 -18.93 1.08 -5.43
N ALA A 127 -18.28 1.31 -6.57
CA ALA A 127 -17.10 0.57 -6.99
C ALA A 127 -16.03 1.49 -7.62
N LEU A 128 -14.78 1.05 -7.48
CA LEU A 128 -13.60 1.67 -8.08
C LEU A 128 -13.04 0.79 -9.17
N ARG A 129 -12.61 1.40 -10.26
CA ARG A 129 -11.78 0.76 -11.28
C ARG A 129 -10.33 1.05 -11.00
N VAL A 130 -9.54 0.00 -10.70
CA VAL A 130 -8.14 0.13 -10.26
C VAL A 130 -7.23 -0.64 -11.20
N MET A 131 -6.17 0.02 -11.65
CA MET A 131 -5.13 -0.61 -12.46
C MET A 131 -4.14 -1.37 -11.57
N GLY A 132 -4.05 -2.69 -11.75
CA GLY A 132 -3.13 -3.57 -11.05
C GLY A 132 -1.79 -3.77 -11.77
N LYS A 133 -0.96 -4.66 -11.25
CA LYS A 133 0.31 -5.06 -11.87
C LYS A 133 0.06 -5.70 -13.24
N GLY A 134 0.82 -5.27 -14.26
CA GLY A 134 0.69 -5.78 -15.63
C GLY A 134 -0.50 -5.19 -16.40
N ALA A 135 -0.93 -3.98 -16.07
CA ALA A 135 -2.04 -3.26 -16.72
C ALA A 135 -3.40 -4.01 -16.66
N LYS A 136 -3.57 -4.91 -15.70
CA LYS A 136 -4.85 -5.59 -15.47
C LYS A 136 -5.73 -4.71 -14.60
N GLU A 137 -6.91 -4.36 -15.09
CA GLU A 137 -7.93 -3.66 -14.30
C GLU A 137 -8.63 -4.62 -13.33
N ARG A 138 -9.01 -4.09 -12.17
CA ARG A 138 -9.93 -4.75 -11.24
C ARG A 138 -10.94 -3.78 -10.70
N LEU A 139 -12.13 -4.26 -10.41
CA LEU A 139 -13.14 -3.52 -9.66
C LEU A 139 -12.98 -3.82 -8.17
N VAL A 140 -13.04 -2.77 -7.37
CA VAL A 140 -12.95 -2.85 -5.91
C VAL A 140 -14.18 -2.16 -5.35
N PRO A 141 -15.07 -2.89 -4.66
CA PRO A 141 -16.21 -2.28 -3.98
C PRO A 141 -15.74 -1.42 -2.80
N PHE A 142 -16.54 -0.44 -2.45
CA PHE A 142 -16.38 0.34 -1.23
C PHE A 142 -17.74 0.52 -0.57
N GLY A 143 -17.76 0.51 0.78
CA GLY A 143 -18.98 0.52 1.54
C GLY A 143 -19.67 1.88 1.59
N ALA A 144 -20.83 1.92 2.23
CA ALA A 144 -21.72 3.08 2.30
C ALA A 144 -21.04 4.32 2.91
N GLN A 145 -20.18 4.15 3.92
CA GLN A 145 -19.46 5.26 4.55
C GLN A 145 -18.48 5.92 3.57
N ALA A 146 -17.68 5.13 2.85
CA ALA A 146 -16.76 5.65 1.85
C ALA A 146 -17.52 6.32 0.69
N HIS A 147 -18.67 5.73 0.28
CA HIS A 147 -19.55 6.32 -0.73
C HIS A 147 -19.99 7.73 -0.35
N GLU A 148 -20.50 7.90 0.86
CA GLU A 148 -21.01 9.21 1.35
C GLU A 148 -19.89 10.26 1.39
N TRP A 149 -18.70 9.90 1.90
CA TRP A 149 -17.59 10.83 1.97
C TRP A 149 -17.00 11.20 0.60
N ILE A 150 -16.94 10.24 -0.34
CA ILE A 150 -16.52 10.54 -1.72
C ILE A 150 -17.54 11.43 -2.39
N ARG A 151 -18.84 11.16 -2.24
CA ARG A 151 -19.91 11.98 -2.78
C ARG A 151 -19.82 13.41 -2.27
N ARG A 152 -19.71 13.59 -0.94
CA ARG A 152 -19.57 14.92 -0.31
C ARG A 152 -18.33 15.67 -0.82
N TYR A 153 -17.21 14.96 -0.94
CA TYR A 153 -15.98 15.54 -1.45
C TYR A 153 -16.10 15.98 -2.91
N VAL A 154 -16.63 15.13 -3.78
CA VAL A 154 -16.71 15.39 -5.22
C VAL A 154 -17.75 16.47 -5.55
N SER A 155 -18.90 16.49 -4.84
CA SER A 155 -19.98 17.43 -5.10
C SER A 155 -19.72 18.86 -4.61
N GLY A 156 -18.77 19.07 -3.69
CA GLY A 156 -18.52 20.40 -3.10
C GLY A 156 -17.03 20.66 -2.88
N ALA A 157 -16.46 20.09 -1.84
CA ALA A 157 -15.12 20.40 -1.36
C ALA A 157 -14.00 20.33 -2.44
N ARG A 158 -14.14 19.44 -3.42
CA ARG A 158 -13.19 19.35 -4.53
C ARG A 158 -13.20 20.60 -5.42
N ALA A 159 -14.37 21.14 -5.71
CA ALA A 159 -14.51 22.39 -6.47
C ALA A 159 -13.90 23.58 -5.70
N ASP A 160 -14.14 23.64 -4.38
CA ASP A 160 -13.55 24.66 -3.50
C ASP A 160 -12.02 24.61 -3.49
N ILE A 161 -11.42 23.43 -3.48
CA ILE A 161 -9.97 23.29 -3.57
C ILE A 161 -9.45 23.69 -4.95
N LEU A 162 -10.14 23.31 -6.01
CA LEU A 162 -9.72 23.57 -7.39
C LEU A 162 -9.83 25.05 -7.76
N GLN A 163 -10.81 25.78 -7.23
CA GLN A 163 -11.01 27.19 -7.54
C GLN A 163 -10.98 27.47 -9.06
N GLY A 164 -11.70 26.66 -9.84
CA GLY A 164 -11.78 26.76 -11.30
C GLY A 164 -10.62 26.08 -12.06
N ARG A 165 -9.60 25.56 -11.38
CA ARG A 165 -8.49 24.82 -12.04
C ARG A 165 -8.97 23.45 -12.51
N ALA A 166 -8.53 23.03 -13.69
CA ALA A 166 -8.83 21.69 -14.21
C ALA A 166 -7.89 20.63 -13.60
N SER A 167 -8.44 19.47 -13.25
CA SER A 167 -7.67 18.29 -12.83
C SER A 167 -8.50 17.04 -13.09
N ASP A 168 -7.89 15.98 -13.62
CA ASP A 168 -8.49 14.65 -13.75
C ASP A 168 -8.30 13.79 -12.50
N ALA A 169 -7.37 14.17 -11.60
CA ALA A 169 -7.15 13.46 -10.35
C ALA A 169 -8.38 13.53 -9.45
N LEU A 170 -8.75 12.39 -8.85
CA LEU A 170 -9.83 12.36 -7.86
C LEU A 170 -9.43 13.21 -6.66
N PHE A 171 -8.30 12.91 -6.04
CA PHE A 171 -7.82 13.62 -4.86
C PHE A 171 -6.73 14.62 -5.22
N VAL A 172 -7.03 15.90 -5.00
CA VAL A 172 -6.17 17.03 -5.33
C VAL A 172 -5.52 17.64 -4.09
N THR A 173 -4.32 18.16 -4.25
CA THR A 173 -3.63 18.97 -3.22
C THR A 173 -4.26 20.37 -3.13
N GLY A 174 -3.96 21.15 -2.10
CA GLY A 174 -4.39 22.55 -2.00
C GLY A 174 -3.94 23.43 -3.17
N ARG A 175 -2.97 22.98 -3.97
CA ARG A 175 -2.52 23.66 -5.21
C ARG A 175 -3.25 23.17 -6.47
N GLY A 176 -4.23 22.24 -6.33
CA GLY A 176 -5.00 21.67 -7.45
C GLY A 176 -4.31 20.53 -8.20
N GLY A 177 -3.04 20.23 -7.92
CA GLY A 177 -2.34 19.09 -8.53
C GLY A 177 -2.67 17.75 -7.85
N PRO A 178 -2.28 16.61 -8.45
CA PRO A 178 -2.55 15.28 -7.87
C PRO A 178 -1.82 15.08 -6.54
N MET A 179 -2.42 14.29 -5.65
CA MET A 179 -1.82 13.90 -4.39
C MET A 179 -0.65 12.94 -4.61
N THR A 180 0.47 13.14 -3.89
CA THR A 180 1.60 12.21 -3.91
C THR A 180 1.52 11.20 -2.77
N ARG A 181 2.16 10.02 -2.95
CA ARG A 181 2.27 9.01 -1.87
C ARG A 181 2.92 9.57 -0.61
N GLN A 182 3.93 10.43 -0.76
CA GLN A 182 4.63 11.05 0.37
C GLN A 182 3.74 12.06 1.09
N ALA A 183 3.00 12.90 0.36
CA ALA A 183 2.06 13.84 0.95
C ALA A 183 0.97 13.10 1.74
N PHE A 184 0.39 12.05 1.18
CA PHE A 184 -0.61 11.25 1.88
C PHE A 184 -0.05 10.53 3.11
N TRP A 185 1.18 10.03 3.05
CA TRP A 185 1.84 9.45 4.21
C TRP A 185 2.06 10.46 5.35
N LEU A 186 2.42 11.69 5.03
CA LEU A 186 2.52 12.78 6.01
C LEU A 186 1.15 13.12 6.62
N LEU A 187 0.09 13.10 5.82
CA LEU A 187 -1.29 13.27 6.29
C LEU A 187 -1.69 12.20 7.31
N ILE A 188 -1.47 10.93 6.99
CA ILE A 188 -1.75 9.82 7.92
C ILE A 188 -1.01 10.02 9.24
N LYS A 189 0.26 10.38 9.20
CA LYS A 189 1.04 10.64 10.43
C LYS A 189 0.51 11.81 11.26
N ARG A 190 0.08 12.86 10.58
CA ARG A 190 -0.54 14.02 11.24
C ARG A 190 -1.82 13.59 11.98
N TYR A 191 -2.72 12.92 11.28
CA TYR A 191 -3.98 12.47 11.86
C TYR A 191 -3.82 11.38 12.92
N ALA A 192 -2.82 10.50 12.79
CA ALA A 192 -2.48 9.55 13.85
C ALA A 192 -2.13 10.26 15.16
N ARG A 193 -1.35 11.34 15.07
CA ARG A 193 -0.98 12.13 16.25
C ARG A 193 -2.20 12.84 16.85
N VAL A 194 -3.07 13.41 16.02
CA VAL A 194 -4.33 14.04 16.47
C VAL A 194 -5.25 13.03 17.12
N ALA A 195 -5.34 11.83 16.57
CA ALA A 195 -6.19 10.75 17.08
C ALA A 195 -5.59 10.00 18.29
N GLY A 196 -4.39 10.36 18.77
CA GLY A 196 -3.71 9.65 19.86
C GLY A 196 -3.33 8.20 19.52
N VAL A 197 -3.08 7.90 18.24
CA VAL A 197 -2.72 6.55 17.81
C VAL A 197 -1.19 6.42 17.79
N ASP A 198 -0.63 5.82 18.84
CA ASP A 198 0.84 5.64 19.00
C ASP A 198 1.42 4.46 18.21
N ALA A 199 0.59 3.67 17.54
CA ALA A 199 1.06 2.55 16.74
C ALA A 199 1.90 3.04 15.54
N PRO A 200 2.94 2.28 15.11
CA PRO A 200 3.71 2.62 13.92
C PRO A 200 2.82 2.56 12.68
N LEU A 201 2.29 3.71 12.29
CA LEU A 201 1.35 3.86 11.20
C LEU A 201 2.06 4.06 9.86
N SER A 202 1.61 3.29 8.91
CA SER A 202 1.93 3.45 7.50
C SER A 202 0.67 3.16 6.67
N PRO A 203 0.62 3.57 5.41
CA PRO A 203 -0.49 3.19 4.54
C PRO A 203 -0.68 1.67 4.39
N HIS A 204 0.40 0.90 4.54
CA HIS A 204 0.32 -0.57 4.56
C HIS A 204 -0.37 -1.10 5.83
N THR A 205 -0.26 -0.36 6.95
CA THR A 205 -0.92 -0.73 8.22
C THR A 205 -2.44 -0.64 8.10
N LEU A 206 -2.98 0.39 7.43
CA LEU A 206 -4.43 0.51 7.18
C LEU A 206 -4.95 -0.57 6.24
N ARG A 207 -4.20 -0.89 5.20
CA ARG A 207 -4.55 -2.02 4.31
C ARG A 207 -4.47 -3.37 5.05
N HIS A 208 -3.53 -3.52 5.99
CA HIS A 208 -3.46 -4.70 6.83
C HIS A 208 -4.63 -4.77 7.81
N ALA A 209 -5.03 -3.64 8.40
CA ALA A 209 -6.22 -3.54 9.24
C ALA A 209 -7.48 -3.94 8.47
N PHE A 210 -7.69 -3.42 7.24
CA PHE A 210 -8.76 -3.84 6.35
C PHE A 210 -8.83 -5.38 6.22
N ALA A 211 -7.71 -6.01 5.86
CA ALA A 211 -7.67 -7.46 5.69
C ALA A 211 -7.98 -8.22 6.99
N THR A 212 -7.38 -7.78 8.11
CA THR A 212 -7.54 -8.41 9.42
C THR A 212 -8.98 -8.28 9.93
N HIS A 213 -9.59 -7.10 9.79
CA HIS A 213 -10.96 -6.85 10.26
C HIS A 213 -11.97 -7.64 9.45
N LEU A 214 -11.83 -7.71 8.11
CA LEU A 214 -12.68 -8.58 7.29
C LEU A 214 -12.60 -10.04 7.73
N LEU A 215 -11.38 -10.57 7.98
CA LEU A 215 -11.20 -11.94 8.45
C LEU A 215 -11.80 -12.15 9.84
N ASN A 216 -11.64 -11.19 10.76
CA ASN A 216 -12.22 -11.25 12.11
C ASN A 216 -13.75 -11.24 12.08
N HIS A 217 -14.35 -10.59 11.09
CA HIS A 217 -15.81 -10.60 10.86
C HIS A 217 -16.28 -11.79 10.00
N GLY A 218 -15.42 -12.80 9.80
CA GLY A 218 -15.79 -14.06 9.17
C GLY A 218 -15.71 -14.09 7.65
N ALA A 219 -15.07 -13.08 7.02
CA ALA A 219 -14.81 -13.15 5.59
C ALA A 219 -13.85 -14.28 5.23
N ASP A 220 -14.11 -14.96 4.13
CA ASP A 220 -13.21 -15.98 3.60
C ASP A 220 -11.87 -15.39 3.15
N LEU A 221 -10.76 -16.06 3.50
CA LEU A 221 -9.40 -15.62 3.17
C LEU A 221 -9.20 -15.41 1.66
N ARG A 222 -9.77 -16.28 0.83
CA ARG A 222 -9.66 -16.18 -0.63
C ARG A 222 -10.36 -14.95 -1.16
N ALA A 223 -11.52 -14.62 -0.61
CA ALA A 223 -12.26 -13.41 -0.96
C ALA A 223 -11.49 -12.14 -0.57
N VAL A 224 -10.88 -12.11 0.62
CA VAL A 224 -10.00 -11.00 1.04
C VAL A 224 -8.79 -10.87 0.12
N GLN A 225 -8.15 -11.98 -0.27
CA GLN A 225 -7.05 -11.96 -1.24
C GLN A 225 -7.46 -11.41 -2.61
N MET A 226 -8.68 -11.73 -3.07
CA MET A 226 -9.25 -11.19 -4.32
C MET A 226 -9.46 -9.67 -4.22
N LEU A 227 -10.07 -9.17 -3.14
CA LEU A 227 -10.26 -7.73 -2.89
C LEU A 227 -8.91 -6.99 -2.89
N LEU A 228 -7.89 -7.59 -2.28
CA LEU A 228 -6.55 -7.05 -2.23
C LEU A 228 -5.80 -7.11 -3.57
N GLY A 229 -6.26 -7.87 -4.55
CA GLY A 229 -5.62 -8.00 -5.87
C GLY A 229 -4.26 -8.71 -5.78
N HIS A 230 -4.21 -9.88 -5.14
CA HIS A 230 -3.06 -10.76 -5.15
C HIS A 230 -2.97 -11.47 -6.52
N ALA A 231 -1.79 -11.41 -7.15
CA ALA A 231 -1.60 -11.76 -8.57
C ALA A 231 -1.71 -13.26 -8.91
N ASP A 232 -1.65 -14.15 -7.93
CA ASP A 232 -1.62 -15.60 -8.15
C ASP A 232 -3.00 -16.28 -8.27
N ILE A 233 -4.07 -15.49 -8.15
CA ILE A 233 -5.42 -16.02 -8.33
C ILE A 233 -5.88 -15.60 -9.72
N SER A 234 -6.07 -16.58 -10.60
CA SER A 234 -6.46 -16.40 -12.02
C SER A 234 -7.65 -15.42 -12.15
N THR A 235 -7.34 -14.24 -12.65
CA THR A 235 -8.17 -13.05 -12.61
C THR A 235 -9.28 -13.00 -13.64
N THR A 236 -9.39 -13.99 -14.51
CA THR A 236 -10.33 -13.98 -15.64
C THR A 236 -11.79 -14.14 -15.21
N THR A 237 -12.05 -14.74 -14.06
CA THR A 237 -13.42 -15.06 -13.58
C THR A 237 -14.05 -13.92 -12.75
N ILE A 238 -13.28 -12.90 -12.34
CA ILE A 238 -13.74 -11.87 -11.39
C ILE A 238 -14.61 -10.77 -12.05
N TYR A 239 -14.65 -10.73 -13.38
CA TYR A 239 -15.30 -9.65 -14.13
C TYR A 239 -16.74 -9.94 -14.56
N THR A 240 -17.30 -11.07 -14.17
CA THR A 240 -18.72 -11.33 -14.40
C THR A 240 -19.59 -10.51 -13.44
N HIS A 241 -20.77 -10.10 -13.88
CA HIS A 241 -21.73 -9.36 -13.05
C HIS A 241 -22.03 -10.09 -11.72
N VAL A 242 -22.13 -11.41 -11.76
CA VAL A 242 -22.38 -12.26 -10.59
C VAL A 242 -21.22 -12.23 -9.58
N ALA A 243 -19.98 -12.22 -10.06
CA ALA A 243 -18.81 -12.15 -9.18
C ALA A 243 -18.68 -10.78 -8.53
N ARG A 244 -19.04 -9.69 -9.21
CA ARG A 244 -19.07 -8.33 -8.66
C ARG A 244 -20.09 -8.21 -7.53
N GLU A 245 -21.29 -8.68 -7.75
CA GLU A 245 -22.37 -8.63 -6.77
C GLU A 245 -22.00 -9.44 -5.53
N ARG A 246 -21.43 -10.61 -5.68
CA ARG A 246 -20.94 -11.42 -4.56
C ARG A 246 -19.84 -10.73 -3.75
N LEU A 247 -18.91 -10.01 -4.39
CA LEU A 247 -17.87 -9.23 -3.70
C LEU A 247 -18.47 -8.04 -2.93
N ARG A 248 -19.49 -7.36 -3.49
CA ARG A 248 -20.20 -6.28 -2.80
C ARG A 248 -20.94 -6.81 -1.56
N GLN A 249 -21.68 -7.89 -1.69
CA GLN A 249 -22.39 -8.53 -0.58
C GLN A 249 -21.43 -8.96 0.52
N LEU A 250 -20.32 -9.60 0.15
CA LEU A 250 -19.29 -10.01 1.10
C LEU A 250 -18.68 -8.81 1.82
N HIS A 251 -18.39 -7.73 1.09
CA HIS A 251 -17.91 -6.50 1.69
C HIS A 251 -18.92 -5.91 2.66
N ALA A 252 -20.18 -5.79 2.26
CA ALA A 252 -21.25 -5.24 3.08
C ALA A 252 -21.53 -6.09 4.34
N GLN A 253 -21.38 -7.42 4.25
CA GLN A 253 -21.61 -8.32 5.38
C GLN A 253 -20.47 -8.35 6.39
N HIS A 254 -19.23 -8.18 5.96
CA HIS A 254 -18.06 -8.45 6.79
C HIS A 254 -17.17 -7.24 7.05
N HIS A 255 -17.35 -6.14 6.32
CA HIS A 255 -16.55 -4.95 6.57
C HIS A 255 -17.24 -4.06 7.62
N PRO A 256 -16.54 -3.56 8.65
CA PRO A 256 -17.13 -2.73 9.72
C PRO A 256 -17.82 -1.45 9.22
N ARG A 257 -17.52 -1.03 8.02
CA ARG A 257 -18.09 0.17 7.35
C ARG A 257 -18.69 -0.18 5.98
N GLY A 258 -19.16 -1.41 5.85
CA GLY A 258 -19.82 -1.95 4.66
C GLY A 258 -21.20 -1.38 4.37
#